data_185a7c98c1465e338f3e6960f3b542a8
#
_entry.id   185a7c98c1465e338f3e6960f3b542a8
#
_cell.length_a   1.000
_cell.length_b   1.000
_cell.length_c   1.000
_cell.angle_alpha   90.00
_cell.angle_beta   90.00
_cell.angle_gamma   90.00
#
_symmetry.space_group_name_H-M   'P 1'
#
loop_
_entity.id
_entity.type
_entity.pdbx_description
1 polymer ?
#
loop_
_entity_poly.entity_id
_entity_poly.type
_entity_poly.pdbx_seq_one_letter_code
_entity_poly.pdbx_strand_id
1 'polypeptide(L)'
;MFIDPLCPECWALEPILKKLQIEYGRYFSIKHILSGRLADLNISKKKNFENIAQVWEKTASRSGMSCDGSLWLENPVDSPYTVSIALKAAELQGRRAGLRFLRRIQEGLFLEKLNVSNLEVLKDCARSLGLDVEEFMYDIHSESAAKAFQCDLKITSEMDVQEIPTLVFFNENVEDEGIKITGSYPYEVYVQILEEMLSEKPIQSPPPPLESFLKFFKFVASKEIAVVYNMSISQIEKEMKKLLLKQVVEQIPAKYGTFWRYIEQ
;
A
#
# COMPACT_ATOMS: atom_id res chain seq x y z
N MET A 1 11.63 0.91 1.26
CA MET A 1 10.63 1.67 0.50
C MET A 1 10.06 2.76 1.38
N PHE A 2 10.14 4.00 0.94
CA PHE A 2 9.60 5.17 1.64
C PHE A 2 8.20 5.45 1.11
N ILE A 3 7.24 5.51 2.01
CA ILE A 3 5.82 5.63 1.70
C ILE A 3 5.12 6.64 2.61
N ASP A 4 3.91 6.97 2.25
CA ASP A 4 2.93 7.55 3.16
C ASP A 4 1.59 6.81 2.95
N PRO A 5 0.85 6.49 4.03
CA PRO A 5 -0.44 5.79 3.92
C PRO A 5 -1.48 6.50 3.05
N LEU A 6 -1.40 7.83 2.96
CA LEU A 6 -2.32 8.67 2.20
C LEU A 6 -1.85 8.92 0.75
N CYS A 7 -0.71 8.37 0.35
CA CYS A 7 -0.14 8.61 -0.97
C CYS A 7 -0.79 7.74 -2.05
N PRO A 8 -1.51 8.32 -3.03
CA PRO A 8 -2.15 7.56 -4.10
C PRO A 8 -1.13 6.92 -5.05
N GLU A 9 0.06 7.50 -5.20
CA GLU A 9 1.14 6.92 -6.01
C GLU A 9 1.73 5.67 -5.35
N CYS A 10 1.83 5.66 -4.00
CA CYS A 10 2.22 4.47 -3.25
C CYS A 10 1.20 3.34 -3.44
N TRP A 11 -0.11 3.67 -3.39
CA TRP A 11 -1.19 2.74 -3.67
C TRP A 11 -1.18 2.23 -5.11
N ALA A 12 -0.93 3.12 -6.08
CA ALA A 12 -0.85 2.78 -7.49
C ALA A 12 0.31 1.84 -7.84
N LEU A 13 1.35 1.78 -7.00
CA LEU A 13 2.51 0.90 -7.18
C LEU A 13 2.26 -0.54 -6.67
N GLU A 14 1.24 -0.77 -5.85
CA GLU A 14 0.92 -2.08 -5.25
C GLU A 14 0.87 -3.25 -6.25
N PRO A 15 0.25 -3.12 -7.45
CA PRO A 15 0.24 -4.20 -8.43
C PRO A 15 1.64 -4.66 -8.85
N ILE A 16 2.55 -3.71 -9.03
CA ILE A 16 3.95 -3.97 -9.43
C ILE A 16 4.71 -4.63 -8.28
N LEU A 17 4.58 -4.09 -7.07
CA LEU A 17 5.23 -4.65 -5.88
C LEU A 17 4.75 -6.08 -5.59
N LYS A 18 3.46 -6.33 -5.74
CA LYS A 18 2.85 -7.65 -5.55
C LYS A 18 3.42 -8.66 -6.56
N LYS A 19 3.51 -8.26 -7.84
CA LYS A 19 4.12 -9.09 -8.88
C LYS A 19 5.59 -9.37 -8.56
N LEU A 20 6.36 -8.36 -8.22
CA LEU A 20 7.78 -8.48 -7.90
C LEU A 20 7.99 -9.43 -6.70
N GLN A 21 7.16 -9.31 -5.65
CA GLN A 21 7.20 -10.21 -4.49
C GLN A 21 6.85 -11.65 -4.83
N ILE A 22 5.89 -11.90 -5.73
CA ILE A 22 5.51 -13.25 -6.15
C ILE A 22 6.63 -13.88 -6.98
N GLU A 23 7.17 -13.15 -7.94
CA GLU A 23 8.13 -13.67 -8.89
C GLU A 23 9.56 -13.77 -8.31
N TYR A 24 9.96 -12.82 -7.45
CA TYR A 24 11.33 -12.70 -6.97
C TYR A 24 11.46 -12.53 -5.44
N GLY A 25 10.39 -12.61 -4.68
CA GLY A 25 10.40 -12.33 -3.23
C GLY A 25 11.30 -13.21 -2.39
N ARG A 26 11.89 -14.30 -2.95
CA ARG A 26 12.91 -15.10 -2.28
C ARG A 26 14.29 -14.43 -2.25
N TYR A 27 14.52 -13.42 -3.09
CA TYR A 27 15.80 -12.71 -3.21
C TYR A 27 15.84 -11.43 -2.39
N PHE A 28 14.70 -10.92 -1.92
CA PHE A 28 14.67 -9.66 -1.19
C PHE A 28 13.56 -9.62 -0.14
N SER A 29 13.64 -8.64 0.73
CA SER A 29 12.56 -8.27 1.65
C SER A 29 12.30 -6.77 1.56
N ILE A 30 11.02 -6.35 1.63
CA ILE A 30 10.65 -4.93 1.63
C ILE A 30 10.44 -4.47 3.07
N LYS A 31 11.14 -3.40 3.46
CA LYS A 31 10.86 -2.65 4.68
C LYS A 31 10.16 -1.34 4.30
N HIS A 32 9.00 -1.07 4.89
CA HIS A 32 8.30 0.19 4.72
C HIS A 32 8.80 1.20 5.76
N ILE A 33 9.11 2.41 5.29
CA ILE A 33 9.54 3.55 6.11
C ILE A 33 8.53 4.67 5.87
N LEU A 34 7.94 5.19 6.92
CA LEU A 34 6.99 6.29 6.82
C LEU A 34 7.74 7.61 6.63
N SER A 35 7.53 8.23 5.48
CA SER A 35 8.25 9.46 5.12
C SER A 35 7.76 10.70 5.86
N GLY A 36 6.51 10.68 6.37
CA GLY A 36 5.88 11.84 6.98
C GLY A 36 5.65 13.04 6.04
N ARG A 37 5.90 12.86 4.73
CA ARG A 37 5.81 13.97 3.75
C ARG A 37 4.42 14.57 3.62
N LEU A 38 3.39 13.77 3.85
CA LEU A 38 2.00 14.25 3.85
C LEU A 38 1.55 14.72 5.24
N ALA A 39 2.28 14.41 6.31
CA ALA A 39 1.99 14.91 7.65
C ALA A 39 2.15 16.45 7.75
N ASP A 40 3.03 17.01 6.92
CA ASP A 40 3.27 18.46 6.83
C ASP A 40 2.32 19.19 5.85
N LEU A 41 1.41 18.46 5.18
CA LEU A 41 0.36 19.09 4.40
C LEU A 41 -0.42 20.04 5.33
N ASN A 42 -0.24 21.33 5.08
CA ASN A 42 -0.92 22.38 5.82
C ASN A 42 -2.41 22.36 5.42
N ILE A 43 -3.14 21.38 5.98
CA ILE A 43 -4.51 20.98 5.66
C ILE A 43 -5.49 22.12 5.99
N SER A 44 -5.04 23.14 6.71
CA SER A 44 -5.83 24.28 7.15
C SER A 44 -6.37 25.22 6.04
N LYS A 45 -6.02 24.99 4.76
CA LYS A 45 -6.50 25.81 3.65
C LYS A 45 -7.37 24.96 2.72
N LYS A 46 -8.69 25.18 2.74
CA LYS A 46 -9.69 24.58 1.82
C LYS A 46 -9.27 24.52 0.34
N LYS A 47 -8.44 25.44 -0.14
CA LYS A 47 -7.90 25.44 -1.51
C LYS A 47 -7.00 24.23 -1.85
N ASN A 48 -6.45 23.52 -0.84
CA ASN A 48 -5.61 22.35 -1.09
C ASN A 48 -6.42 21.07 -1.35
N PHE A 49 -7.64 20.96 -0.82
CA PHE A 49 -8.44 19.75 -0.93
C PHE A 49 -8.87 19.45 -2.38
N GLU A 50 -9.26 20.46 -3.14
CA GLU A 50 -9.59 20.29 -4.55
C GLU A 50 -8.39 19.78 -5.36
N ASN A 51 -7.21 20.33 -5.12
CA ASN A 51 -5.98 19.89 -5.78
C ASN A 51 -5.62 18.45 -5.39
N ILE A 52 -5.74 18.10 -4.11
CA ILE A 52 -5.46 16.73 -3.64
C ILE A 52 -6.47 15.75 -4.27
N ALA A 53 -7.75 16.10 -4.27
CA ALA A 53 -8.80 15.32 -4.92
C ALA A 53 -8.49 15.08 -6.41
N GLN A 54 -8.10 16.14 -7.14
CA GLN A 54 -7.73 16.03 -8.55
C GLN A 54 -6.50 15.15 -8.79
N VAL A 55 -5.49 15.22 -7.92
CA VAL A 55 -4.30 14.35 -7.99
C VAL A 55 -4.72 12.89 -7.82
N TRP A 56 -5.56 12.59 -6.83
CA TRP A 56 -6.06 11.24 -6.59
C TRP A 56 -6.82 10.69 -7.81
N GLU A 57 -7.74 11.48 -8.37
CA GLU A 57 -8.50 11.10 -9.56
C GLU A 57 -7.60 10.83 -10.79
N LYS A 58 -6.58 11.67 -10.99
CA LYS A 58 -5.60 11.48 -12.07
C LYS A 58 -4.79 10.20 -11.87
N THR A 59 -4.33 9.95 -10.65
CA THR A 59 -3.58 8.72 -10.31
C THR A 59 -4.44 7.48 -10.52
N ALA A 60 -5.70 7.49 -10.05
CA ALA A 60 -6.64 6.39 -10.24
C ALA A 60 -6.89 6.09 -11.72
N SER A 61 -7.18 7.13 -12.51
CA SER A 61 -7.43 7.00 -13.95
C SER A 61 -6.23 6.44 -14.71
N ARG A 62 -5.01 6.87 -14.35
CA ARG A 62 -3.76 6.42 -14.98
C ARG A 62 -3.37 5.01 -14.57
N SER A 63 -3.49 4.69 -13.29
CA SER A 63 -2.98 3.43 -12.73
C SER A 63 -3.99 2.26 -12.83
N GLY A 64 -5.28 2.56 -12.86
CA GLY A 64 -6.35 1.57 -12.72
C GLY A 64 -6.53 1.06 -11.27
N MET A 65 -5.85 1.69 -10.31
CA MET A 65 -6.07 1.50 -8.87
C MET A 65 -6.97 2.61 -8.36
N SER A 66 -8.18 2.27 -7.91
CA SER A 66 -9.17 3.27 -7.50
C SER A 66 -8.68 4.11 -6.32
N CYS A 67 -8.80 5.42 -6.47
CA CYS A 67 -8.61 6.41 -5.41
C CYS A 67 -9.74 7.44 -5.55
N ASP A 68 -10.71 7.42 -4.65
CA ASP A 68 -11.83 8.38 -4.71
C ASP A 68 -11.44 9.70 -4.04
N GLY A 69 -11.10 10.68 -4.87
CA GLY A 69 -10.71 12.02 -4.42
C GLY A 69 -11.83 12.81 -3.74
N SER A 70 -13.10 12.39 -3.90
CA SER A 70 -14.23 13.08 -3.25
C SER A 70 -14.16 13.05 -1.72
N LEU A 71 -13.42 12.10 -1.14
CA LEU A 71 -13.09 12.07 0.29
C LEU A 71 -12.62 13.44 0.81
N TRP A 72 -11.72 14.08 0.06
CA TRP A 72 -11.15 15.37 0.48
C TRP A 72 -12.15 16.52 0.52
N LEU A 73 -13.25 16.39 -0.20
CA LEU A 73 -14.35 17.39 -0.23
C LEU A 73 -15.46 17.06 0.75
N GLU A 74 -15.70 15.77 1.02
CA GLU A 74 -16.82 15.28 1.83
C GLU A 74 -16.44 15.04 3.30
N ASN A 75 -15.30 14.39 3.54
CA ASN A 75 -14.85 13.94 4.87
C ASN A 75 -13.31 13.88 4.94
N PRO A 76 -12.64 15.03 4.81
CA PRO A 76 -11.19 15.08 4.64
C PRO A 76 -10.45 14.52 5.86
N VAL A 77 -9.30 13.92 5.59
CA VAL A 77 -8.34 13.53 6.64
C VAL A 77 -7.75 14.80 7.25
N ASP A 78 -7.93 15.00 8.54
CA ASP A 78 -7.52 16.20 9.27
C ASP A 78 -6.18 16.03 10.00
N SER A 79 -5.76 14.80 10.29
CA SER A 79 -4.50 14.50 10.96
C SER A 79 -3.74 13.33 10.31
N PRO A 80 -2.97 13.56 9.22
CA PRO A 80 -2.08 12.53 8.65
C PRO A 80 -1.08 11.96 9.66
N TYR A 81 -0.65 12.78 10.61
CA TYR A 81 0.22 12.35 11.71
C TYR A 81 -0.40 11.22 12.53
N THR A 82 -1.67 11.33 12.90
CA THR A 82 -2.41 10.29 13.64
C THR A 82 -2.40 8.97 12.88
N VAL A 83 -2.56 9.00 11.55
CA VAL A 83 -2.53 7.79 10.71
C VAL A 83 -1.15 7.11 10.77
N SER A 84 -0.08 7.90 10.72
CA SER A 84 1.30 7.40 10.81
C SER A 84 1.57 6.76 12.17
N ILE A 85 1.13 7.39 13.25
CA ILE A 85 1.26 6.84 14.62
C ILE A 85 0.45 5.55 14.77
N ALA A 86 -0.79 5.52 14.27
CA ALA A 86 -1.62 4.32 14.32
C ALA A 86 -0.98 3.14 13.56
N LEU A 87 -0.33 3.40 12.42
CA LEU A 87 0.42 2.37 11.70
C LEU A 87 1.60 1.85 12.55
N LYS A 88 2.33 2.73 13.24
CA LYS A 88 3.40 2.30 14.15
C LYS A 88 2.86 1.52 15.35
N ALA A 89 1.73 1.91 15.93
CA ALA A 89 1.05 1.14 16.96
C ALA A 89 0.70 -0.29 16.48
N ALA A 90 0.17 -0.42 15.27
CA ALA A 90 -0.08 -1.75 14.69
C ALA A 90 1.20 -2.56 14.45
N GLU A 91 2.32 -1.90 14.08
CA GLU A 91 3.63 -2.55 13.93
C GLU A 91 4.21 -3.08 15.25
N LEU A 92 3.87 -2.48 16.39
CA LEU A 92 4.28 -2.97 17.71
C LEU A 92 3.69 -4.37 18.01
N GLN A 93 2.52 -4.70 17.44
CA GLN A 93 1.94 -6.04 17.49
C GLN A 93 2.54 -7.01 16.45
N GLY A 94 3.56 -6.56 15.72
CA GLY A 94 4.33 -7.34 14.78
C GLY A 94 4.31 -6.79 13.36
N ARG A 95 5.40 -7.05 12.63
CA ARG A 95 5.60 -6.55 11.26
C ARG A 95 4.43 -6.92 10.31
N ARG A 96 3.91 -8.15 10.41
CA ARG A 96 2.78 -8.59 9.58
C ARG A 96 1.49 -7.86 9.94
N ALA A 97 1.29 -7.55 11.22
CA ALA A 97 0.15 -6.77 11.69
C ALA A 97 0.17 -5.36 11.07
N GLY A 98 1.31 -4.67 11.13
CA GLY A 98 1.49 -3.36 10.50
C GLY A 98 1.22 -3.36 8.99
N LEU A 99 1.74 -4.35 8.25
CA LEU A 99 1.50 -4.44 6.79
C LEU A 99 0.02 -4.67 6.45
N ARG A 100 -0.67 -5.53 7.20
CA ARG A 100 -2.11 -5.75 7.05
C ARG A 100 -2.90 -4.50 7.39
N PHE A 101 -2.49 -3.80 8.45
CA PHE A 101 -3.12 -2.56 8.87
C PHE A 101 -2.92 -1.45 7.84
N LEU A 102 -1.71 -1.27 7.30
CA LEU A 102 -1.46 -0.35 6.19
C LEU A 102 -2.41 -0.61 5.03
N ARG A 103 -2.51 -1.86 4.58
CA ARG A 103 -3.41 -2.22 3.48
C ARG A 103 -4.87 -1.91 3.83
N ARG A 104 -5.33 -2.24 5.04
CA ARG A 104 -6.73 -2.01 5.45
C ARG A 104 -7.09 -0.53 5.53
N ILE A 105 -6.20 0.32 6.07
CA ILE A 105 -6.44 1.76 6.10
C ILE A 105 -6.43 2.37 4.70
N GLN A 106 -5.58 1.89 3.78
CA GLN A 106 -5.58 2.31 2.39
C GLN A 106 -6.88 1.92 1.67
N GLU A 107 -7.40 0.72 1.89
CA GLU A 107 -8.71 0.30 1.37
C GLU A 107 -9.83 1.21 1.90
N GLY A 108 -9.89 1.44 3.21
CA GLY A 108 -10.86 2.36 3.81
C GLY A 108 -10.77 3.77 3.25
N LEU A 109 -9.55 4.27 3.09
CA LEU A 109 -9.27 5.61 2.60
C LEU A 109 -9.64 5.78 1.12
N PHE A 110 -9.09 4.92 0.26
CA PHE A 110 -9.17 5.09 -1.19
C PHE A 110 -10.46 4.57 -1.82
N LEU A 111 -11.12 3.60 -1.19
CA LEU A 111 -12.31 2.94 -1.74
C LEU A 111 -13.58 3.27 -0.97
N GLU A 112 -13.50 3.30 0.36
CA GLU A 112 -14.67 3.45 1.24
C GLU A 112 -14.86 4.92 1.71
N LYS A 113 -13.96 5.82 1.36
CA LYS A 113 -13.95 7.25 1.76
C LYS A 113 -13.97 7.45 3.27
N LEU A 114 -13.29 6.58 4.01
CA LEU A 114 -13.20 6.70 5.45
C LEU A 114 -12.15 7.75 5.84
N ASN A 115 -12.49 8.64 6.77
CA ASN A 115 -11.51 9.50 7.40
C ASN A 115 -10.66 8.67 8.39
N VAL A 116 -9.53 8.19 7.90
CA VAL A 116 -8.62 7.32 8.67
C VAL A 116 -7.82 8.06 9.75
N SER A 117 -8.05 9.36 9.96
CA SER A 117 -7.56 10.07 11.16
C SER A 117 -8.53 9.99 12.34
N ASN A 118 -9.75 9.51 12.11
CA ASN A 118 -10.72 9.27 13.17
C ASN A 118 -10.35 7.99 13.95
N LEU A 119 -10.22 8.11 15.27
CA LEU A 119 -9.80 7.00 16.15
C LEU A 119 -10.76 5.80 16.11
N GLU A 120 -12.07 6.04 15.99
CA GLU A 120 -13.03 4.92 15.90
C GLU A 120 -12.87 4.17 14.57
N VAL A 121 -12.58 4.86 13.46
CA VAL A 121 -12.27 4.22 12.18
C VAL A 121 -11.00 3.38 12.29
N LEU A 122 -9.95 3.91 12.91
CA LEU A 122 -8.69 3.17 13.13
C LEU A 122 -8.89 1.94 14.02
N LYS A 123 -9.69 2.09 15.07
CA LYS A 123 -10.08 1.01 15.98
C LYS A 123 -10.85 -0.11 15.28
N ASP A 124 -11.79 0.25 14.40
CA ASP A 124 -12.54 -0.71 13.60
C ASP A 124 -11.65 -1.43 12.57
N CYS A 125 -10.71 -0.72 11.96
CA CYS A 125 -9.68 -1.33 11.13
C CYS A 125 -8.84 -2.35 11.91
N ALA A 126 -8.36 -2.01 13.10
CA ALA A 126 -7.60 -2.91 13.96
C ALA A 126 -8.43 -4.16 14.35
N ARG A 127 -9.69 -3.95 14.76
CA ARG A 127 -10.63 -5.03 15.09
C ARG A 127 -10.86 -5.99 13.93
N SER A 128 -11.07 -5.45 12.72
CA SER A 128 -11.31 -6.25 11.50
C SER A 128 -10.13 -7.16 11.14
N LEU A 129 -8.94 -6.83 11.61
CA LEU A 129 -7.71 -7.59 11.38
C LEU A 129 -7.37 -8.56 12.52
N GLY A 130 -8.16 -8.57 13.61
CA GLY A 130 -7.91 -9.38 14.80
C GLY A 130 -6.70 -8.91 15.60
N LEU A 131 -6.37 -7.62 15.55
CA LEU A 131 -5.36 -7.03 16.44
C LEU A 131 -5.93 -6.94 17.88
N ASP A 132 -5.04 -6.90 18.86
CA ASP A 132 -5.43 -6.49 20.21
C ASP A 132 -5.81 -5.01 20.19
N VAL A 133 -7.11 -4.74 20.28
CA VAL A 133 -7.67 -3.39 20.13
C VAL A 133 -7.35 -2.52 21.33
N GLU A 134 -7.28 -3.09 22.54
CA GLU A 134 -6.98 -2.33 23.75
C GLU A 134 -5.51 -1.89 23.73
N GLU A 135 -4.60 -2.82 23.44
CA GLU A 135 -3.19 -2.53 23.27
C GLU A 135 -2.94 -1.54 22.12
N PHE A 136 -3.61 -1.74 20.98
CA PHE A 136 -3.52 -0.80 19.85
C PHE A 136 -3.92 0.62 20.22
N MET A 137 -5.02 0.80 20.95
CA MET A 137 -5.49 2.11 21.38
C MET A 137 -4.58 2.74 22.44
N TYR A 138 -3.98 1.91 23.32
CA TYR A 138 -2.95 2.36 24.24
C TYR A 138 -1.70 2.81 23.48
N ASP A 139 -1.25 2.02 22.52
CA ASP A 139 -0.03 2.27 21.75
C ASP A 139 -0.10 3.51 20.87
N ILE A 140 -1.27 3.87 20.32
CA ILE A 140 -1.46 5.14 19.59
C ILE A 140 -1.04 6.35 20.43
N HIS A 141 -1.22 6.28 21.75
CA HIS A 141 -0.86 7.37 22.67
C HIS A 141 0.50 7.14 23.36
N SER A 142 1.21 6.07 23.00
CA SER A 142 2.47 5.70 23.64
C SER A 142 3.67 6.46 23.08
N GLU A 143 4.70 6.64 23.91
CA GLU A 143 5.99 7.11 23.41
C GLU A 143 6.65 6.12 22.43
N SER A 144 6.34 4.83 22.52
CA SER A 144 6.92 3.79 21.67
C SER A 144 6.54 3.97 20.22
N ALA A 145 5.25 4.17 19.93
CA ALA A 145 4.77 4.45 18.56
C ALA A 145 5.32 5.79 18.04
N ALA A 146 5.34 6.82 18.89
CA ALA A 146 5.90 8.12 18.53
C ALA A 146 7.40 8.04 18.21
N LYS A 147 8.21 7.36 19.04
CA LYS A 147 9.64 7.13 18.80
C LYS A 147 9.90 6.30 17.56
N ALA A 148 9.07 5.27 17.30
CA ALA A 148 9.16 4.46 16.08
C ALA A 148 8.94 5.32 14.82
N PHE A 149 7.96 6.21 14.83
CA PHE A 149 7.74 7.15 13.73
C PHE A 149 8.89 8.17 13.59
N GLN A 150 9.40 8.70 14.70
CA GLN A 150 10.57 9.59 14.67
C GLN A 150 11.82 8.90 14.07
N CYS A 151 12.02 7.62 14.32
CA CYS A 151 13.08 6.85 13.66
C CYS A 151 12.89 6.80 12.14
N ASP A 152 11.66 6.58 11.67
CA ASP A 152 11.38 6.59 10.23
C ASP A 152 11.62 7.97 9.60
N LEU A 153 11.23 9.05 10.27
CA LEU A 153 11.49 10.42 9.81
C LEU A 153 13.00 10.70 9.75
N LYS A 154 13.76 10.23 10.74
CA LYS A 154 15.22 10.36 10.75
C LYS A 154 15.85 9.62 9.57
N ILE A 155 15.46 8.36 9.33
CA ILE A 155 15.94 7.56 8.19
C ILE A 155 15.56 8.27 6.87
N THR A 156 14.35 8.81 6.75
CA THR A 156 13.89 9.56 5.57
C THR A 156 14.78 10.76 5.29
N SER A 157 15.16 11.49 6.33
CA SER A 157 16.06 12.65 6.21
C SER A 157 17.51 12.24 5.87
N GLU A 158 18.04 11.22 6.54
CA GLU A 158 19.40 10.71 6.31
C GLU A 158 19.57 10.15 4.89
N MET A 159 18.52 9.54 4.34
CA MET A 159 18.50 9.03 2.98
C MET A 159 18.14 10.09 1.92
N ASP A 160 17.99 11.35 2.33
CA ASP A 160 17.59 12.48 1.47
C ASP A 160 16.40 12.13 0.55
N VAL A 161 15.32 11.60 1.14
CA VAL A 161 14.10 11.30 0.42
C VAL A 161 13.19 12.53 0.38
N GLN A 162 13.03 13.11 -0.82
CA GLN A 162 12.22 14.31 -1.02
C GLN A 162 10.82 14.01 -1.52
N GLU A 163 10.64 12.91 -2.23
CA GLU A 163 9.37 12.50 -2.85
C GLU A 163 9.04 11.04 -2.55
N ILE A 164 7.78 10.68 -2.68
CA ILE A 164 7.25 9.32 -2.45
C ILE A 164 6.32 8.88 -3.60
N PRO A 165 6.29 7.57 -3.92
CA PRO A 165 7.12 6.51 -3.37
C PRO A 165 8.60 6.65 -3.76
N THR A 166 9.52 6.34 -2.87
CA THR A 166 10.93 6.17 -3.18
C THR A 166 11.38 4.78 -2.71
N LEU A 167 12.05 4.05 -3.57
CA LEU A 167 12.65 2.77 -3.24
C LEU A 167 14.16 2.91 -3.18
N VAL A 168 14.75 2.34 -2.15
CA VAL A 168 16.21 2.20 -2.04
C VAL A 168 16.52 0.71 -1.93
N PHE A 169 17.38 0.26 -2.80
CA PHE A 169 17.83 -1.13 -2.88
C PHE A 169 19.23 -1.22 -2.29
N PHE A 170 19.42 -2.17 -1.39
CA PHE A 170 20.69 -2.52 -0.81
C PHE A 170 20.95 -4.01 -1.02
N ASN A 171 22.18 -4.38 -1.27
CA ASN A 171 22.64 -5.77 -1.19
C ASN A 171 23.22 -6.06 0.21
N GLU A 172 23.79 -7.24 0.39
CA GLU A 172 24.40 -7.65 1.66
C GLU A 172 25.78 -7.02 1.90
N ASN A 173 26.40 -6.44 0.86
CA ASN A 173 27.69 -5.78 0.97
C ASN A 173 27.50 -4.33 1.42
N VAL A 174 27.91 -4.02 2.64
CA VAL A 174 27.79 -2.67 3.23
C VAL A 174 28.71 -1.62 2.58
N GLU A 175 29.67 -2.04 1.77
CA GLU A 175 30.57 -1.14 1.03
C GLU A 175 29.96 -0.69 -0.31
N ASP A 176 28.94 -1.41 -0.79
CA ASP A 176 28.28 -1.06 -2.05
C ASP A 176 27.28 0.08 -1.85
N GLU A 177 27.25 0.99 -2.80
CA GLU A 177 26.25 2.05 -2.82
C GLU A 177 24.86 1.48 -3.14
N GLY A 178 23.85 1.91 -2.38
CA GLY A 178 22.46 1.54 -2.66
C GLY A 178 21.91 2.28 -3.89
N ILE A 179 21.04 1.63 -4.63
CA ILE A 179 20.34 2.26 -5.77
C ILE A 179 19.03 2.89 -5.27
N LYS A 180 18.89 4.20 -5.45
CA LYS A 180 17.69 4.96 -5.10
C LYS A 180 16.91 5.35 -6.36
N ILE A 181 15.61 5.01 -6.39
CA ILE A 181 14.68 5.43 -7.44
C ILE A 181 13.46 6.11 -6.82
N THR A 182 13.02 7.22 -7.40
CA THR A 182 11.91 8.04 -6.92
C THR A 182 10.78 8.03 -7.92
N GLY A 183 9.56 7.79 -7.44
CA GLY A 183 8.36 7.65 -8.27
C GLY A 183 8.07 6.22 -8.71
N SER A 184 7.12 6.08 -9.65
CA SER A 184 6.69 4.80 -10.18
C SER A 184 7.28 4.56 -11.57
N TYR A 185 7.84 3.37 -11.77
CA TYR A 185 8.46 2.94 -13.02
C TYR A 185 7.75 1.70 -13.58
N PRO A 186 7.97 1.36 -14.86
CA PRO A 186 7.57 0.06 -15.41
C PRO A 186 8.20 -1.09 -14.64
N TYR A 187 7.52 -2.24 -14.61
CA TYR A 187 7.95 -3.43 -13.87
C TYR A 187 9.38 -3.88 -14.20
N GLU A 188 9.76 -3.77 -15.47
CA GLU A 188 11.05 -4.18 -16.00
C GLU A 188 12.23 -3.43 -15.36
N VAL A 189 12.01 -2.17 -14.97
CA VAL A 189 13.04 -1.35 -14.28
C VAL A 189 13.38 -1.95 -12.92
N TYR A 190 12.38 -2.41 -12.17
CA TYR A 190 12.60 -3.04 -10.85
C TYR A 190 13.33 -4.37 -10.99
N VAL A 191 13.03 -5.14 -12.05
CA VAL A 191 13.74 -6.39 -12.33
C VAL A 191 15.19 -6.13 -12.70
N GLN A 192 15.46 -5.12 -13.53
CA GLN A 192 16.83 -4.73 -13.89
C GLN A 192 17.66 -4.30 -12.67
N ILE A 193 17.07 -3.51 -11.78
CA ILE A 193 17.75 -3.12 -10.54
C ILE A 193 18.03 -4.35 -9.66
N LEU A 194 17.08 -5.28 -9.59
CA LEU A 194 17.28 -6.51 -8.83
C LEU A 194 18.42 -7.37 -9.42
N GLU A 195 18.49 -7.49 -10.75
CA GLU A 195 19.60 -8.17 -11.44
C GLU A 195 20.94 -7.51 -11.13
N GLU A 196 21.00 -6.18 -11.14
CA GLU A 196 22.20 -5.41 -10.82
C GLU A 196 22.64 -5.63 -9.36
N MET A 197 21.70 -5.54 -8.41
CA MET A 197 21.97 -5.70 -6.98
C MET A 197 22.40 -7.12 -6.59
N LEU A 198 21.92 -8.13 -7.31
CA LEU A 198 22.28 -9.54 -7.08
C LEU A 198 23.55 -9.96 -7.81
N SER A 199 24.05 -9.14 -8.76
CA SER A 199 25.16 -9.47 -9.67
C SER A 199 24.95 -10.77 -10.46
N GLU A 200 23.72 -11.26 -10.52
CA GLU A 200 23.30 -12.45 -11.25
C GLU A 200 21.83 -12.31 -11.71
N LYS A 201 21.47 -13.05 -12.73
CA LYS A 201 20.10 -13.05 -13.21
C LYS A 201 19.20 -13.89 -12.29
N PRO A 202 18.25 -13.26 -11.55
CA PRO A 202 17.37 -13.99 -10.68
C PRO A 202 16.38 -14.87 -11.46
N ILE A 203 16.10 -16.04 -10.94
CA ILE A 203 15.14 -16.96 -11.55
C ILE A 203 13.72 -16.55 -11.15
N GLN A 204 12.88 -16.28 -12.13
CA GLN A 204 11.49 -15.92 -11.92
C GLN A 204 10.68 -17.12 -11.41
N SER A 205 9.92 -16.94 -10.33
CA SER A 205 8.91 -17.92 -9.89
C SER A 205 7.61 -17.71 -10.68
N PRO A 206 6.90 -18.76 -11.09
CA PRO A 206 5.60 -18.61 -11.71
C PRO A 206 4.57 -18.10 -10.69
N PRO A 207 3.56 -17.33 -11.14
CA PRO A 207 2.47 -16.95 -10.25
C PRO A 207 1.69 -18.19 -9.79
N PRO A 208 1.16 -18.19 -8.56
CA PRO A 208 0.36 -19.31 -8.06
C PRO A 208 -0.97 -19.43 -8.84
N PRO A 209 -1.68 -20.57 -8.72
CA PRO A 209 -3.05 -20.65 -9.24
C PRO A 209 -3.94 -19.52 -8.72
N LEU A 210 -4.83 -18.99 -9.58
CA LEU A 210 -5.63 -17.79 -9.28
C LEU A 210 -6.41 -17.90 -7.96
N GLU A 211 -7.04 -19.03 -7.67
CA GLU A 211 -7.78 -19.23 -6.42
C GLU A 211 -6.86 -19.19 -5.19
N SER A 212 -5.64 -19.75 -5.30
CA SER A 212 -4.63 -19.68 -4.23
C SER A 212 -4.16 -18.26 -3.98
N PHE A 213 -3.99 -17.47 -5.04
CA PHE A 213 -3.67 -16.04 -4.98
C PHE A 213 -4.79 -15.27 -4.24
N LEU A 214 -6.04 -15.47 -4.64
CA LEU A 214 -7.20 -14.82 -4.04
C LEU A 214 -7.37 -15.20 -2.56
N LYS A 215 -7.18 -16.48 -2.24
CA LYS A 215 -7.21 -16.98 -0.86
C LYS A 215 -6.12 -16.35 0.01
N PHE A 216 -4.95 -16.09 -0.54
CA PHE A 216 -3.82 -15.49 0.18
C PHE A 216 -4.02 -13.99 0.43
N PHE A 217 -4.37 -13.25 -0.63
CA PHE A 217 -4.49 -11.79 -0.56
C PHE A 217 -5.84 -11.31 -0.05
N LYS A 218 -6.87 -12.16 -0.06
CA LYS A 218 -8.24 -11.92 0.44
C LYS A 218 -9.01 -10.82 -0.30
N PHE A 219 -8.39 -9.67 -0.57
CA PHE A 219 -9.00 -8.52 -1.22
C PHE A 219 -8.04 -7.87 -2.22
N VAL A 220 -8.42 -7.86 -3.49
CA VAL A 220 -7.54 -7.42 -4.59
C VAL A 220 -8.31 -6.72 -5.71
N ALA A 221 -7.65 -5.77 -6.37
CA ALA A 221 -8.18 -5.13 -7.59
C ALA A 221 -8.02 -6.02 -8.82
N SER A 222 -8.92 -5.91 -9.79
CA SER A 222 -8.72 -6.48 -11.15
C SER A 222 -7.36 -6.07 -11.73
N LYS A 223 -6.89 -4.85 -11.44
CA LYS A 223 -5.59 -4.36 -11.87
C LYS A 223 -4.42 -5.14 -11.26
N GLU A 224 -4.48 -5.45 -9.97
CA GLU A 224 -3.45 -6.23 -9.29
C GLU A 224 -3.33 -7.64 -9.90
N ILE A 225 -4.48 -8.30 -10.13
CA ILE A 225 -4.52 -9.61 -10.76
C ILE A 225 -3.97 -9.54 -12.20
N ALA A 226 -4.42 -8.55 -12.99
CA ALA A 226 -4.00 -8.36 -14.37
C ALA A 226 -2.47 -8.21 -14.51
N VAL A 227 -1.85 -7.43 -13.62
CA VAL A 227 -0.40 -7.21 -13.61
C VAL A 227 0.35 -8.49 -13.20
N VAL A 228 -0.12 -9.19 -12.16
CA VAL A 228 0.52 -10.44 -11.68
C VAL A 228 0.48 -11.54 -12.74
N TYR A 229 -0.64 -11.69 -13.43
CA TYR A 229 -0.83 -12.78 -14.41
C TYR A 229 -0.51 -12.38 -15.86
N ASN A 230 -0.02 -11.18 -16.11
CA ASN A 230 0.25 -10.63 -17.46
C ASN A 230 -0.99 -10.74 -18.39
N MET A 231 -2.16 -10.45 -17.86
CA MET A 231 -3.43 -10.52 -18.58
C MET A 231 -4.07 -9.13 -18.69
N SER A 232 -4.92 -8.94 -19.69
CA SER A 232 -5.74 -7.72 -19.76
C SER A 232 -6.81 -7.71 -18.66
N ILE A 233 -7.24 -6.51 -18.26
CA ILE A 233 -8.35 -6.34 -17.30
C ILE A 233 -9.59 -7.11 -17.76
N SER A 234 -9.94 -7.04 -19.06
CA SER A 234 -11.09 -7.73 -19.62
C SER A 234 -11.00 -9.26 -19.50
N GLN A 235 -9.80 -9.84 -19.67
CA GLN A 235 -9.59 -11.27 -19.47
C GLN A 235 -9.76 -11.65 -18.00
N ILE A 236 -9.15 -10.87 -17.10
CA ILE A 236 -9.27 -11.11 -15.65
C ILE A 236 -10.73 -11.00 -15.21
N GLU A 237 -11.45 -10.00 -15.63
CA GLU A 237 -12.87 -9.85 -15.24
C GLU A 237 -13.76 -11.01 -15.72
N LYS A 238 -13.45 -11.60 -16.88
CA LYS A 238 -14.12 -12.82 -17.34
C LYS A 238 -13.84 -14.01 -16.43
N GLU A 239 -12.59 -14.22 -16.02
CA GLU A 239 -12.24 -15.29 -15.08
C GLU A 239 -12.86 -15.06 -13.70
N MET A 240 -12.80 -13.81 -13.21
CA MET A 240 -13.39 -13.45 -11.92
C MET A 240 -14.91 -13.62 -11.89
N LYS A 241 -15.62 -13.32 -12.99
CA LYS A 241 -17.06 -13.60 -13.12
C LYS A 241 -17.39 -15.09 -13.01
N LYS A 242 -16.51 -15.99 -13.51
CA LYS A 242 -16.69 -17.44 -13.32
C LYS A 242 -16.59 -17.82 -11.84
N LEU A 243 -15.62 -17.22 -11.11
CA LEU A 243 -15.45 -17.44 -9.67
C LEU A 243 -16.60 -16.83 -8.86
N LEU A 244 -17.13 -15.69 -9.29
CA LEU A 244 -18.33 -15.07 -8.70
C LEU A 244 -19.54 -16.01 -8.80
N LEU A 245 -19.78 -16.61 -9.97
CA LEU A 245 -20.85 -17.58 -10.16
C LEU A 245 -20.68 -18.84 -9.30
N LYS A 246 -19.45 -19.22 -8.97
CA LYS A 246 -19.13 -20.31 -8.04
C LYS A 246 -19.16 -19.90 -6.57
N GLN A 247 -19.48 -18.64 -6.27
CA GLN A 247 -19.48 -18.07 -4.91
C GLN A 247 -18.11 -18.16 -4.20
N VAL A 248 -17.02 -18.16 -4.97
CA VAL A 248 -15.63 -18.13 -4.43
C VAL A 248 -15.22 -16.71 -4.09
N VAL A 249 -15.77 -15.73 -4.81
CA VAL A 249 -15.46 -14.31 -4.63
C VAL A 249 -16.72 -13.46 -4.64
N GLU A 250 -16.62 -12.29 -4.01
CA GLU A 250 -17.59 -11.20 -4.06
C GLU A 250 -17.00 -10.06 -4.92
N GLN A 251 -17.82 -9.45 -5.75
CA GLN A 251 -17.46 -8.29 -6.55
C GLN A 251 -17.75 -6.99 -5.78
N ILE A 252 -16.74 -6.17 -5.60
CA ILE A 252 -16.85 -4.86 -4.95
C ILE A 252 -16.56 -3.78 -6.00
N PRO A 253 -17.59 -3.07 -6.48
CA PRO A 253 -17.39 -1.98 -7.43
C PRO A 253 -16.66 -0.81 -6.75
N ALA A 254 -15.74 -0.19 -7.48
CA ALA A 254 -15.08 1.04 -7.07
C ALA A 254 -15.22 2.08 -8.18
N LYS A 255 -14.92 3.34 -7.88
CA LYS A 255 -15.04 4.44 -8.85
C LYS A 255 -14.18 4.20 -10.09
N TYR A 256 -13.02 3.60 -9.92
CA TYR A 256 -12.10 3.20 -10.99
C TYR A 256 -11.77 1.72 -10.87
N GLY A 257 -12.42 0.90 -11.72
CA GLY A 257 -12.20 -0.54 -11.75
C GLY A 257 -13.02 -1.33 -10.73
N THR A 258 -12.63 -2.56 -10.53
CA THR A 258 -13.34 -3.54 -9.70
C THR A 258 -12.38 -4.16 -8.71
N PHE A 259 -12.85 -4.38 -7.50
CA PHE A 259 -12.17 -5.16 -6.47
C PHE A 259 -12.92 -6.47 -6.21
N TRP A 260 -12.19 -7.45 -5.73
CA TRP A 260 -12.67 -8.80 -5.49
C TRP A 260 -12.30 -9.23 -4.08
N ARG A 261 -13.29 -9.67 -3.32
CA ARG A 261 -13.11 -10.25 -2.00
C ARG A 261 -13.25 -11.75 -2.07
N TYR A 262 -12.27 -12.48 -1.56
CA TYR A 262 -12.35 -13.94 -1.42
C TYR A 262 -13.35 -14.30 -0.31
N ILE A 263 -14.23 -15.25 -0.56
CA ILE A 263 -15.21 -15.77 0.39
C ILE A 263 -14.60 -17.01 1.04
N GLU A 264 -14.39 -16.95 2.36
CA GLU A 264 -13.98 -18.13 3.14
C GLU A 264 -15.15 -19.11 3.21
N GLN A 265 -14.91 -20.32 2.75
CA GLN A 265 -15.86 -21.43 2.84
C GLN A 265 -15.68 -22.16 4.16
#